data_685fab31a0cd99374b82f1b42cd94766
#
_entry.id   685fab31a0cd99374b82f1b42cd94766
#
_cell.length_a   1.000
_cell.length_b   1.000
_cell.length_c   1.000
_cell.angle_alpha   90.00
_cell.angle_beta   90.00
_cell.angle_gamma   90.00
#
_symmetry.space_group_name_H-M   'P 1'
#
loop_
_entity.id
_entity.type
_entity.pdbx_description
1 polymer ?
#
loop_
_entity_poly.entity_id
_entity_poly.type
_entity_poly.pdbx_seq_one_letter_code
_entity_poly.pdbx_strand_id
1 'polypeptide(L)'
;SRKLKRNLLEISKTETGQYSVSAPEHKGLVLSGGGAKGISYLGMIQALQERGKIKNLTHVSGASAGAMTASILAVGMDIKDIKKLIEGLDITKLLDNSGVGFRARGDRFRNILDVIYMMQMKKHLESVQQPIPPEQQMNYGILKQKIALYEDKLSRAGIVINNVDDIINLTKSVKDLEKLDKALNSIPTELKGAKGEQLENPRITLGDLGRLRELLPEENKHLIKNLSVVVTNQTKHELERYSEDSTPQQSIAQVVQWSGAHPVLFVPGRNAKGEYIADGGILDNMPEIEGLDREEVLCVKAEAGTAFEARVNKAKQSAMEAISWFKARMDSLVEATIGGKWLHATSSVLNREKVYYNIDNMIYINTGEVTTTNTSPTPEQRARAVKNGYDQTMQLLDSHKQTFDHPLMAILYIGHDKLKDALIDEKSEKEIFEASAHAQAILHLQEQIVKEMNDGDYSSVQNYLDQIEDILTVDAKMDDIQQEKAFALCIKQVNFLSEGKLETYLNKVEAEAKAAAEPSWATKILNLLWAPIEWVVSLFKGPAQDFKVEVQTEPVKVSTSENQETVSNVKDINPAVEYRKIMAEGRREHTDPSPSLQEKENVEPSVTFGNT
;
A
#
# COMPACT_ATOMS: atom_id res chain seq x y z
N SER A 1 -20.31 -18.45 -8.20
CA SER A 1 -19.61 -17.96 -7.00
C SER A 1 -18.12 -18.22 -7.18
N ARG A 2 -17.34 -17.18 -7.46
CA ARG A 2 -15.89 -17.24 -7.38
C ARG A 2 -15.55 -17.53 -5.92
N LYS A 3 -15.01 -18.70 -5.63
CA LYS A 3 -14.33 -18.95 -4.37
C LYS A 3 -13.22 -17.92 -4.29
N LEU A 4 -13.34 -16.97 -3.37
CA LEU A 4 -12.25 -16.07 -3.00
C LEU A 4 -11.04 -16.95 -2.73
N LYS A 5 -9.99 -16.84 -3.54
CA LYS A 5 -8.70 -17.43 -3.23
C LYS A 5 -8.19 -16.71 -1.99
N ARG A 6 -8.24 -17.37 -0.86
CA ARG A 6 -7.61 -16.86 0.35
C ARG A 6 -6.10 -16.85 0.15
N ASN A 7 -5.47 -15.79 0.55
CA ASN A 7 -4.02 -15.73 0.51
C ASN A 7 -3.42 -16.66 1.51
N LEU A 8 -2.51 -17.46 1.01
CA LEU A 8 -1.79 -18.44 1.77
C LEU A 8 -0.52 -17.79 2.32
N LEU A 9 -0.35 -17.79 3.65
CA LEU A 9 0.95 -17.54 4.25
C LEU A 9 1.83 -18.76 4.00
N GLU A 10 3.09 -18.54 3.71
CA GLU A 10 4.08 -19.59 3.57
C GLU A 10 4.86 -19.74 4.88
N ILE A 11 4.87 -20.94 5.42
CA ILE A 11 5.66 -21.31 6.59
C ILE A 11 6.65 -22.38 6.16
N SER A 12 7.94 -22.08 6.28
CA SER A 12 9.01 -22.98 5.90
C SER A 12 10.10 -23.04 6.96
N LYS A 13 10.77 -24.17 7.06
CA LYS A 13 11.96 -24.33 7.89
C LYS A 13 13.19 -23.87 7.11
N THR A 14 13.94 -22.94 7.69
CA THR A 14 15.17 -22.43 7.09
C THR A 14 16.32 -23.44 7.22
N GLU A 15 17.37 -23.25 6.45
CA GLU A 15 18.59 -24.07 6.56
C GLU A 15 19.23 -24.01 7.95
N THR A 16 19.04 -22.91 8.67
CA THR A 16 19.50 -22.72 10.05
C THR A 16 18.59 -23.35 11.10
N GLY A 17 17.51 -24.02 10.67
CA GLY A 17 16.56 -24.68 11.57
C GLY A 17 15.50 -23.74 12.17
N GLN A 18 15.46 -22.48 11.75
CA GLN A 18 14.42 -21.52 12.13
C GLN A 18 13.16 -21.70 11.28
N TYR A 19 12.05 -21.11 11.71
CA TYR A 19 10.79 -21.10 11.00
C TYR A 19 10.53 -19.73 10.40
N SER A 20 10.42 -19.67 9.08
CA SER A 20 10.13 -18.44 8.33
C SER A 20 8.65 -18.37 8.01
N VAL A 21 8.02 -17.27 8.34
CA VAL A 21 6.68 -16.91 7.87
C VAL A 21 6.82 -15.81 6.83
N SER A 22 6.32 -16.06 5.63
CA SER A 22 6.36 -15.12 4.51
C SER A 22 4.94 -14.71 4.11
N ALA A 23 4.77 -13.43 3.81
CA ALA A 23 3.54 -12.95 3.17
C ALA A 23 3.44 -13.50 1.73
N PRO A 24 2.22 -13.65 1.20
CA PRO A 24 2.02 -13.98 -0.20
C PRO A 24 2.68 -12.94 -1.10
N GLU A 25 3.04 -13.37 -2.29
CA GLU A 25 3.61 -12.47 -3.27
C GLU A 25 2.60 -11.44 -3.72
N HIS A 26 3.04 -10.18 -3.80
CA HIS A 26 2.19 -9.10 -4.25
C HIS A 26 2.12 -9.08 -5.78
N LYS A 27 0.91 -9.07 -6.31
CA LYS A 27 0.61 -9.00 -7.74
C LYS A 27 0.05 -7.65 -8.17
N GLY A 28 -0.39 -6.85 -7.23
CA GLY A 28 -0.98 -5.54 -7.46
C GLY A 28 -0.25 -4.43 -6.70
N LEU A 29 -0.23 -3.25 -7.33
CA LEU A 29 0.28 -2.02 -6.73
C LEU A 29 -0.73 -0.90 -6.96
N VAL A 30 -1.20 -0.30 -5.88
CA VAL A 30 -2.11 0.85 -5.91
C VAL A 30 -1.38 2.09 -5.44
N LEU A 31 -1.40 3.13 -6.24
CA LEU A 31 -0.74 4.40 -5.98
C LEU A 31 -1.78 5.50 -5.74
N SER A 32 -1.77 6.07 -4.54
CA SER A 32 -2.66 7.18 -4.22
C SER A 32 -2.28 8.44 -4.98
N GLY A 33 -3.26 9.32 -5.17
CA GLY A 33 -3.02 10.69 -5.59
C GLY A 33 -2.28 11.48 -4.51
N GLY A 34 -1.66 12.56 -4.91
CA GLY A 34 -0.92 13.41 -3.98
C GLY A 34 -0.21 14.59 -4.64
N GLY A 35 -0.45 14.83 -5.92
CA GLY A 35 0.20 15.92 -6.65
C GLY A 35 1.71 15.83 -6.61
N ALA A 36 2.39 16.90 -6.20
CA ALA A 36 3.86 16.96 -6.13
C ALA A 36 4.47 15.93 -5.16
N LYS A 37 3.72 15.43 -4.20
CA LYS A 37 4.18 14.37 -3.29
C LYS A 37 4.51 13.06 -4.02
N GLY A 38 3.98 12.87 -5.23
CA GLY A 38 4.27 11.70 -6.08
C GLY A 38 5.72 11.54 -6.48
N ILE A 39 6.57 12.55 -6.30
CA ILE A 39 8.02 12.44 -6.53
C ILE A 39 8.66 11.38 -5.60
N SER A 40 8.09 11.17 -4.42
CA SER A 40 8.53 10.15 -3.47
C SER A 40 8.35 8.73 -3.98
N TYR A 41 7.46 8.52 -4.96
CA TYR A 41 7.24 7.20 -5.56
C TYR A 41 8.45 6.67 -6.31
N LEU A 42 9.36 7.53 -6.74
CA LEU A 42 10.64 7.08 -7.31
C LEU A 42 11.43 6.22 -6.32
N GLY A 43 11.54 6.65 -5.07
CA GLY A 43 12.21 5.87 -4.01
C GLY A 43 11.51 4.54 -3.74
N MET A 44 10.18 4.54 -3.70
CA MET A 44 9.38 3.33 -3.56
C MET A 44 9.63 2.35 -4.71
N ILE A 45 9.63 2.82 -5.95
CA ILE A 45 9.91 1.98 -7.13
C ILE A 45 11.32 1.40 -7.06
N GLN A 46 12.32 2.19 -6.66
CA GLN A 46 13.69 1.71 -6.48
C GLN A 46 13.76 0.57 -5.47
N ALA A 47 13.11 0.72 -4.32
CA ALA A 47 13.07 -0.31 -3.29
C ALA A 47 12.37 -1.59 -3.78
N LEU A 48 11.22 -1.45 -4.44
CA LEU A 48 10.51 -2.59 -5.02
C LEU A 48 11.33 -3.30 -6.10
N GLN A 49 12.06 -2.55 -6.92
CA GLN A 49 12.94 -3.11 -7.94
C GLN A 49 14.10 -3.89 -7.33
N GLU A 50 14.77 -3.34 -6.34
CA GLU A 50 15.89 -4.01 -5.65
C GLU A 50 15.49 -5.31 -4.97
N ARG A 51 14.25 -5.37 -4.48
CA ARG A 51 13.68 -6.58 -3.85
C ARG A 51 13.00 -7.52 -4.85
N GLY A 52 13.11 -7.26 -6.17
CA GLY A 52 12.52 -8.07 -7.23
C GLY A 52 10.98 -8.05 -7.26
N LYS A 53 10.35 -7.10 -6.57
CA LYS A 53 8.88 -7.04 -6.45
C LYS A 53 8.20 -6.52 -7.70
N ILE A 54 8.83 -5.62 -8.44
CA ILE A 54 8.26 -5.07 -9.69
C ILE A 54 8.00 -6.17 -10.72
N LYS A 55 8.89 -7.15 -10.82
CA LYS A 55 8.76 -8.27 -11.76
C LYS A 55 7.46 -9.07 -11.55
N ASN A 56 7.02 -9.21 -10.32
CA ASN A 56 5.88 -10.04 -9.95
C ASN A 56 4.55 -9.29 -10.02
N LEU A 57 4.58 -7.97 -10.16
CA LEU A 57 3.38 -7.18 -10.37
C LEU A 57 2.77 -7.45 -11.73
N THR A 58 1.50 -7.81 -11.75
CA THR A 58 0.68 -7.98 -12.95
C THR A 58 -0.26 -6.81 -13.18
N HIS A 59 -0.66 -6.13 -12.11
CA HIS A 59 -1.62 -5.03 -12.12
C HIS A 59 -1.07 -3.81 -11.38
N VAL A 60 -1.28 -2.65 -11.95
CA VAL A 60 -1.01 -1.35 -11.32
C VAL A 60 -2.24 -0.47 -11.45
N SER A 61 -2.52 0.28 -10.41
CA SER A 61 -3.66 1.19 -10.37
C SER A 61 -3.28 2.50 -9.70
N GLY A 62 -3.93 3.57 -10.08
CA GLY A 62 -3.63 4.84 -9.47
C GLY A 62 -4.72 5.89 -9.67
N ALA A 63 -4.61 6.94 -8.87
CA ALA A 63 -5.38 8.16 -8.98
C ALA A 63 -4.43 9.35 -9.02
N SER A 64 -4.73 10.36 -9.82
CA SER A 64 -3.97 11.61 -9.94
C SER A 64 -2.46 11.35 -10.25
N ALA A 65 -1.54 11.88 -9.45
CA ALA A 65 -0.10 11.61 -9.59
C ALA A 65 0.24 10.12 -9.52
N GLY A 66 -0.54 9.36 -8.75
CA GLY A 66 -0.44 7.89 -8.70
C GLY A 66 -0.81 7.24 -10.04
N ALA A 67 -1.79 7.77 -10.76
CA ALA A 67 -2.15 7.28 -12.10
C ALA A 67 -1.01 7.50 -13.11
N MET A 68 -0.35 8.64 -13.06
CA MET A 68 0.82 8.93 -13.90
C MET A 68 1.94 7.90 -13.63
N THR A 69 2.31 7.70 -12.39
CA THR A 69 3.35 6.74 -12.00
C THR A 69 2.95 5.30 -12.37
N ALA A 70 1.71 4.91 -12.11
CA ALA A 70 1.19 3.60 -12.50
C ALA A 70 1.26 3.38 -14.02
N SER A 71 0.94 4.38 -14.82
CA SER A 71 0.99 4.28 -16.28
C SER A 71 2.42 4.10 -16.81
N ILE A 72 3.39 4.78 -16.24
CA ILE A 72 4.81 4.64 -16.60
C ILE A 72 5.31 3.24 -16.27
N LEU A 73 4.93 2.68 -15.13
CA LEU A 73 5.22 1.29 -14.78
C LEU A 73 4.52 0.31 -15.73
N ALA A 74 3.27 0.58 -16.09
CA ALA A 74 2.48 -0.29 -16.95
C ALA A 74 3.06 -0.43 -18.36
N VAL A 75 3.65 0.63 -18.90
CA VAL A 75 4.31 0.61 -20.22
C VAL A 75 5.74 0.04 -20.16
N GLY A 76 6.17 -0.46 -19.03
CA GLY A 76 7.45 -1.16 -18.89
C GLY A 76 8.68 -0.25 -18.98
N MET A 77 8.59 0.98 -18.52
CA MET A 77 9.75 1.87 -18.44
C MET A 77 10.72 1.36 -17.38
N ASP A 78 12.00 1.32 -17.70
CA ASP A 78 13.02 0.96 -16.73
C ASP A 78 13.27 2.07 -15.70
N ILE A 79 13.82 1.69 -14.55
CA ILE A 79 13.95 2.62 -13.42
C ILE A 79 14.90 3.79 -13.70
N LYS A 80 15.91 3.60 -14.54
CA LYS A 80 16.84 4.66 -14.91
C LYS A 80 16.12 5.76 -15.70
N ASP A 81 15.28 5.35 -16.63
CA ASP A 81 14.47 6.26 -17.44
C ASP A 81 13.37 6.92 -16.61
N ILE A 82 12.74 6.19 -15.69
CA ILE A 82 11.77 6.76 -14.73
C ILE A 82 12.44 7.85 -13.89
N LYS A 83 13.63 7.59 -13.37
CA LYS A 83 14.39 8.55 -12.59
C LYS A 83 14.71 9.82 -13.40
N LYS A 84 15.25 9.65 -14.59
CA LYS A 84 15.53 10.78 -15.51
C LYS A 84 14.28 11.61 -15.79
N LEU A 85 13.17 10.93 -16.06
CA LEU A 85 11.90 11.58 -16.40
C LEU A 85 11.36 12.40 -15.21
N ILE A 86 11.31 11.81 -14.02
CA ILE A 86 10.82 12.48 -12.81
C ILE A 86 11.72 13.66 -12.41
N GLU A 87 13.04 13.49 -12.50
CA GLU A 87 14.00 14.55 -12.16
C GLU A 87 14.10 15.64 -13.22
N GLY A 88 13.88 15.30 -14.49
CA GLY A 88 14.11 16.21 -15.62
C GLY A 88 12.87 16.96 -16.11
N LEU A 89 11.65 16.46 -15.83
CA LEU A 89 10.43 17.16 -16.25
C LEU A 89 10.14 18.36 -15.35
N ASP A 90 9.95 19.51 -15.99
CA ASP A 90 9.43 20.71 -15.35
C ASP A 90 7.89 20.71 -15.45
N ILE A 91 7.24 20.30 -14.37
CA ILE A 91 5.78 20.21 -14.29
C ILE A 91 5.11 21.56 -14.58
N THR A 92 5.74 22.67 -14.22
CA THR A 92 5.18 24.01 -14.46
C THR A 92 5.02 24.31 -15.95
N LYS A 93 5.90 23.78 -16.79
CA LYS A 93 5.83 23.94 -18.24
C LYS A 93 4.83 23.00 -18.91
N LEU A 94 4.40 21.96 -18.21
CA LEU A 94 3.35 21.05 -18.68
C LEU A 94 1.94 21.63 -18.50
N LEU A 95 1.82 22.71 -17.73
CA LEU A 95 0.58 23.45 -17.60
C LEU A 95 0.44 24.40 -18.79
N ASP A 96 -0.52 24.15 -19.66
CA ASP A 96 -0.82 25.06 -20.77
C ASP A 96 -1.66 26.25 -20.26
N ASN A 97 -1.38 27.44 -20.78
CA ASN A 97 -2.04 28.68 -20.36
C ASN A 97 -3.39 28.93 -21.06
N SER A 98 -3.97 27.94 -21.68
CA SER A 98 -5.16 28.07 -22.53
C SER A 98 -6.49 27.83 -21.82
N GLY A 99 -6.45 27.64 -20.48
CA GLY A 99 -7.65 27.41 -19.66
C GLY A 99 -8.37 28.69 -19.24
N VAL A 100 -9.51 28.51 -18.59
CA VAL A 100 -10.29 29.60 -18.00
C VAL A 100 -9.67 30.02 -16.65
N GLY A 101 -9.33 31.28 -16.53
CA GLY A 101 -8.62 31.82 -15.38
C GLY A 101 -7.14 31.35 -15.40
N PHE A 102 -6.66 30.88 -14.26
CA PHE A 102 -5.29 30.37 -14.11
C PHE A 102 -5.16 28.86 -14.31
N ARG A 103 -6.22 28.18 -14.71
CA ARG A 103 -6.27 26.72 -14.87
C ARG A 103 -5.87 26.29 -16.27
N ALA A 104 -5.08 25.21 -16.38
CA ALA A 104 -4.66 24.62 -17.63
C ALA A 104 -5.74 23.68 -18.21
N ARG A 105 -5.75 23.51 -19.54
CA ARG A 105 -6.62 22.52 -20.21
C ARG A 105 -6.17 21.09 -20.03
N GLY A 106 -4.87 20.87 -19.91
CA GLY A 106 -4.26 19.55 -19.78
C GLY A 106 -3.89 18.86 -21.10
N ASP A 107 -4.15 19.46 -22.25
CA ASP A 107 -3.79 18.88 -23.55
C ASP A 107 -2.29 18.66 -23.68
N ARG A 108 -1.48 19.61 -23.23
CA ARG A 108 -0.01 19.49 -23.23
C ARG A 108 0.47 18.33 -22.38
N PHE A 109 -0.06 18.20 -21.19
CA PHE A 109 0.26 17.09 -20.29
C PHE A 109 -0.11 15.74 -20.93
N ARG A 110 -1.31 15.63 -21.51
CA ARG A 110 -1.72 14.45 -22.28
C ARG A 110 -0.76 14.16 -23.43
N ASN A 111 -0.36 15.17 -24.21
CA ASN A 111 0.54 14.98 -25.35
C ASN A 111 1.93 14.47 -24.93
N ILE A 112 2.47 14.96 -23.82
CA ILE A 112 3.73 14.46 -23.26
C ILE A 112 3.59 12.99 -22.82
N LEU A 113 2.48 12.63 -22.19
CA LEU A 113 2.21 11.23 -21.81
C LEU A 113 2.13 10.33 -23.04
N ASP A 114 1.42 10.76 -24.09
CA ASP A 114 1.33 10.01 -25.34
C ASP A 114 2.71 9.75 -25.97
N VAL A 115 3.59 10.73 -25.96
CA VAL A 115 4.96 10.58 -26.48
C VAL A 115 5.75 9.57 -25.64
N ILE A 116 5.60 9.62 -24.34
CA ILE A 116 6.24 8.65 -23.43
C ILE A 116 5.77 7.24 -23.74
N TYR A 117 4.46 7.05 -23.86
CA TYR A 117 3.90 5.72 -24.15
C TYR A 117 4.27 5.22 -25.52
N MET A 118 4.22 6.08 -26.54
CA MET A 118 4.64 5.75 -27.91
C MET A 118 6.11 5.28 -27.93
N MET A 119 6.99 6.02 -27.30
CA MET A 119 8.41 5.69 -27.22
C MET A 119 8.63 4.33 -26.55
N GLN A 120 7.96 4.06 -25.43
CA GLN A 120 8.08 2.79 -24.73
C GLN A 120 7.49 1.62 -25.53
N MET A 121 6.34 1.80 -26.16
CA MET A 121 5.75 0.77 -27.02
C MET A 121 6.64 0.45 -28.22
N LYS A 122 7.20 1.47 -28.86
CA LYS A 122 8.16 1.28 -29.95
C LYS A 122 9.37 0.44 -29.51
N LYS A 123 9.97 0.79 -28.37
CA LYS A 123 11.10 0.06 -27.80
C LYS A 123 10.77 -1.41 -27.55
N HIS A 124 9.63 -1.71 -26.94
CA HIS A 124 9.22 -3.08 -26.69
C HIS A 124 8.85 -3.83 -27.98
N LEU A 125 8.20 -3.16 -28.94
CA LEU A 125 7.82 -3.76 -30.20
C LEU A 125 9.04 -4.16 -31.04
N GLU A 126 10.13 -3.41 -30.96
CA GLU A 126 11.40 -3.76 -31.59
C GLU A 126 12.03 -5.04 -31.02
N SER A 127 11.71 -5.41 -29.79
CA SER A 127 12.17 -6.63 -29.14
C SER A 127 11.33 -7.88 -29.47
N VAL A 128 10.22 -7.73 -30.19
CA VAL A 128 9.33 -8.84 -30.56
C VAL A 128 10.02 -9.73 -31.57
N GLN A 129 9.97 -11.04 -31.33
CA GLN A 129 10.59 -12.03 -32.21
C GLN A 129 9.88 -12.09 -33.57
N GLN A 130 10.68 -12.19 -34.63
CA GLN A 130 10.22 -12.41 -35.98
C GLN A 130 10.46 -13.86 -36.42
N PRO A 131 9.58 -14.47 -37.26
CA PRO A 131 8.34 -13.89 -37.81
C PRO A 131 7.22 -13.83 -36.77
N ILE A 132 6.30 -12.87 -36.93
CA ILE A 132 5.12 -12.73 -36.07
C ILE A 132 4.15 -13.91 -36.34
N PRO A 133 3.69 -14.66 -35.34
CA PRO A 133 2.69 -15.70 -35.53
C PRO A 133 1.40 -15.15 -36.15
N PRO A 134 0.70 -15.92 -37.01
CA PRO A 134 -0.51 -15.44 -37.68
C PRO A 134 -1.58 -14.89 -36.74
N GLU A 135 -1.78 -15.49 -35.58
CA GLU A 135 -2.74 -15.06 -34.57
C GLU A 135 -2.38 -13.70 -33.93
N GLN A 136 -1.12 -13.28 -33.99
CA GLN A 136 -0.61 -12.03 -33.43
C GLN A 136 -0.39 -10.94 -34.46
N GLN A 137 -0.56 -11.23 -35.77
CA GLN A 137 -0.29 -10.24 -36.84
C GLN A 137 -1.20 -9.03 -36.73
N MET A 138 -2.47 -9.21 -36.34
CA MET A 138 -3.40 -8.11 -36.16
C MET A 138 -2.95 -7.17 -35.04
N ASN A 139 -2.61 -7.70 -33.86
CA ASN A 139 -2.09 -6.91 -32.75
C ASN A 139 -0.83 -6.14 -33.12
N TYR A 140 0.10 -6.82 -33.76
CA TYR A 140 1.34 -6.20 -34.26
C TYR A 140 1.06 -5.08 -35.25
N GLY A 141 0.18 -5.31 -36.21
CA GLY A 141 -0.20 -4.33 -37.22
C GLY A 141 -0.85 -3.07 -36.61
N ILE A 142 -1.76 -3.24 -35.67
CA ILE A 142 -2.41 -2.12 -34.98
C ILE A 142 -1.39 -1.26 -34.25
N LEU A 143 -0.51 -1.86 -33.46
CA LEU A 143 0.53 -1.13 -32.71
C LEU A 143 1.50 -0.42 -33.63
N LYS A 144 1.94 -1.07 -34.71
CA LYS A 144 2.81 -0.45 -35.74
C LYS A 144 2.16 0.75 -36.40
N GLN A 145 0.88 0.66 -36.74
CA GLN A 145 0.15 1.77 -37.37
C GLN A 145 0.01 2.97 -36.41
N LYS A 146 -0.30 2.73 -35.15
CA LYS A 146 -0.39 3.80 -34.14
C LYS A 146 0.95 4.50 -33.95
N ILE A 147 2.03 3.75 -33.77
CA ILE A 147 3.39 4.31 -33.66
C ILE A 147 3.73 5.13 -34.91
N ALA A 148 3.47 4.61 -36.12
CA ALA A 148 3.74 5.30 -37.35
C ALA A 148 2.96 6.62 -37.46
N LEU A 149 1.71 6.67 -37.00
CA LEU A 149 0.91 7.89 -36.98
C LEU A 149 1.55 8.96 -36.06
N TYR A 150 1.97 8.60 -34.85
CA TYR A 150 2.66 9.54 -33.97
C TYR A 150 3.98 10.03 -34.55
N GLU A 151 4.79 9.12 -35.08
CA GLU A 151 6.07 9.46 -35.70
C GLU A 151 5.90 10.39 -36.91
N ASP A 152 4.91 10.16 -37.76
CA ASP A 152 4.60 11.03 -38.91
C ASP A 152 4.22 12.45 -38.45
N LYS A 153 3.33 12.55 -37.46
CA LYS A 153 2.92 13.85 -36.91
C LYS A 153 4.07 14.60 -36.26
N LEU A 154 4.91 13.92 -35.51
CA LEU A 154 6.09 14.51 -34.85
C LEU A 154 7.14 14.91 -35.88
N SER A 155 7.42 14.07 -36.87
CA SER A 155 8.39 14.36 -37.96
C SER A 155 7.99 15.59 -38.77
N ARG A 156 6.72 15.75 -39.10
CA ARG A 156 6.21 16.95 -39.80
C ARG A 156 6.35 18.22 -38.97
N ALA A 157 6.34 18.10 -37.63
CA ALA A 157 6.59 19.20 -36.72
C ALA A 157 8.09 19.43 -36.43
N GLY A 158 8.98 18.64 -37.03
CA GLY A 158 10.43 18.70 -36.81
C GLY A 158 10.85 18.15 -35.45
N ILE A 159 10.06 17.26 -34.84
CA ILE A 159 10.31 16.65 -33.55
C ILE A 159 10.75 15.20 -33.73
N VAL A 160 11.89 14.83 -33.14
CA VAL A 160 12.42 13.46 -33.11
C VAL A 160 12.55 13.01 -31.66
N ILE A 161 11.92 11.88 -31.32
CA ILE A 161 11.93 11.28 -30.00
C ILE A 161 12.47 9.86 -30.10
N ASN A 162 13.66 9.64 -29.57
CA ASN A 162 14.30 8.32 -29.52
C ASN A 162 14.47 7.81 -28.08
N ASN A 163 14.59 8.70 -27.12
CA ASN A 163 14.85 8.37 -25.73
C ASN A 163 14.23 9.40 -24.77
N VAL A 164 14.35 9.16 -23.47
CA VAL A 164 13.80 10.03 -22.42
C VAL A 164 14.45 11.42 -22.44
N ASP A 165 15.74 11.51 -22.76
CA ASP A 165 16.45 12.80 -22.82
C ASP A 165 15.85 13.71 -23.89
N ASP A 166 15.39 13.16 -25.02
CA ASP A 166 14.70 13.91 -26.07
C ASP A 166 13.38 14.52 -25.56
N ILE A 167 12.64 13.77 -24.74
CA ILE A 167 11.41 14.26 -24.11
C ILE A 167 11.71 15.38 -23.12
N ILE A 168 12.71 15.20 -22.29
CA ILE A 168 13.14 16.21 -21.30
C ILE A 168 13.58 17.49 -22.01
N ASN A 169 14.36 17.38 -23.09
CA ASN A 169 14.80 18.52 -23.88
C ASN A 169 13.63 19.23 -24.56
N LEU A 170 12.65 18.49 -25.06
CA LEU A 170 11.43 19.04 -25.65
C LEU A 170 10.67 19.92 -24.62
N THR A 171 10.63 19.52 -23.36
CA THR A 171 9.93 20.26 -22.31
C THR A 171 10.65 21.53 -21.85
N LYS A 172 11.90 21.74 -22.24
CA LYS A 172 12.67 22.96 -21.88
C LYS A 172 12.24 24.19 -22.67
N SER A 173 11.64 24.02 -23.84
CA SER A 173 11.23 25.10 -24.73
C SER A 173 9.72 25.15 -24.88
N VAL A 174 9.10 26.27 -24.50
CA VAL A 174 7.66 26.52 -24.73
C VAL A 174 7.31 26.43 -26.20
N LYS A 175 8.18 26.92 -27.09
CA LYS A 175 7.97 26.87 -28.54
C LYS A 175 7.91 25.43 -29.05
N ASP A 176 8.77 24.54 -28.54
CA ASP A 176 8.77 23.14 -28.94
C ASP A 176 7.53 22.41 -28.38
N LEU A 177 7.09 22.75 -27.17
CA LEU A 177 5.84 22.24 -26.61
C LEU A 177 4.62 22.68 -27.40
N GLU A 178 4.59 23.92 -27.91
CA GLU A 178 3.52 24.40 -28.80
C GLU A 178 3.50 23.65 -30.14
N LYS A 179 4.66 23.33 -30.72
CA LYS A 179 4.76 22.48 -31.91
C LYS A 179 4.24 21.07 -31.64
N LEU A 180 4.59 20.50 -30.47
CA LEU A 180 4.09 19.21 -30.06
C LEU A 180 2.57 19.21 -29.92
N ASP A 181 2.00 20.20 -29.23
CA ASP A 181 0.57 20.35 -29.05
C ASP A 181 -0.15 20.44 -30.42
N LYS A 182 0.35 21.26 -31.32
CA LYS A 182 -0.22 21.39 -32.66
C LYS A 182 -0.19 20.07 -33.45
N ALA A 183 0.90 19.31 -33.31
CA ALA A 183 1.04 18.03 -34.00
C ALA A 183 0.07 16.97 -33.43
N LEU A 184 0.03 16.80 -32.13
CA LEU A 184 -0.72 15.71 -31.51
C LEU A 184 -2.18 16.02 -31.25
N ASN A 185 -2.58 17.28 -31.07
CA ASN A 185 -3.99 17.65 -30.97
C ASN A 185 -4.79 17.38 -32.26
N SER A 186 -4.11 17.20 -33.39
CA SER A 186 -4.73 16.80 -34.64
C SER A 186 -5.18 15.33 -34.67
N ILE A 187 -4.67 14.50 -33.76
CA ILE A 187 -5.07 13.10 -33.62
C ILE A 187 -6.36 13.03 -32.79
N PRO A 188 -7.45 12.45 -33.31
CA PRO A 188 -8.69 12.29 -32.53
C PRO A 188 -8.46 11.51 -31.24
N THR A 189 -9.23 11.79 -30.22
CA THR A 189 -9.21 11.04 -28.95
C THR A 189 -10.04 9.76 -29.02
N GLU A 190 -10.95 9.68 -29.96
CA GLU A 190 -11.77 8.52 -30.28
C GLU A 190 -12.30 8.62 -31.71
N LEU A 191 -12.64 7.47 -32.29
CA LEU A 191 -13.33 7.41 -33.58
C LEU A 191 -14.67 6.70 -33.39
N LYS A 192 -15.69 7.20 -34.09
CA LYS A 192 -17.02 6.57 -34.14
C LYS A 192 -17.35 6.26 -35.60
N GLY A 193 -17.87 5.08 -35.84
CA GLY A 193 -18.39 4.69 -37.14
C GLY A 193 -19.70 5.42 -37.49
N ALA A 194 -20.16 5.26 -38.74
CA ALA A 194 -21.36 5.92 -39.26
C ALA A 194 -22.64 5.55 -38.47
N LYS A 195 -22.64 4.39 -37.82
CA LYS A 195 -23.74 3.92 -36.96
C LYS A 195 -23.50 4.19 -35.45
N GLY A 196 -22.49 4.99 -35.12
CA GLY A 196 -22.10 5.28 -33.77
C GLY A 196 -21.31 4.18 -33.05
N GLU A 197 -20.93 3.10 -33.76
CA GLU A 197 -20.03 2.09 -33.22
C GLU A 197 -18.66 2.70 -32.95
N GLN A 198 -18.04 2.28 -31.86
CA GLN A 198 -16.69 2.69 -31.49
C GLN A 198 -15.67 1.98 -32.38
N LEU A 199 -14.93 2.74 -33.18
CA LEU A 199 -13.84 2.23 -33.98
C LEU A 199 -12.54 2.18 -33.15
N GLU A 200 -11.51 1.54 -33.75
CA GLU A 200 -10.18 1.52 -33.13
C GLU A 200 -9.68 2.94 -32.85
N ASN A 201 -9.34 3.22 -31.62
CA ASN A 201 -8.84 4.54 -31.23
C ASN A 201 -7.44 4.76 -31.86
N PRO A 202 -7.19 5.86 -32.55
CA PRO A 202 -5.88 6.12 -33.19
C PRO A 202 -4.78 6.40 -32.15
N ARG A 203 -5.15 6.73 -30.92
CA ARG A 203 -4.21 6.93 -29.82
C ARG A 203 -3.89 5.61 -29.11
N ILE A 204 -2.85 5.62 -28.29
CA ILE A 204 -2.47 4.46 -27.48
C ILE A 204 -3.50 4.27 -26.38
N THR A 205 -4.05 3.06 -26.31
CA THR A 205 -5.16 2.70 -25.43
C THR A 205 -4.75 1.72 -24.35
N LEU A 206 -5.61 1.60 -23.34
CA LEU A 206 -5.47 0.57 -22.30
C LEU A 206 -5.40 -0.84 -22.90
N GLY A 207 -6.20 -1.14 -23.92
CA GLY A 207 -6.16 -2.42 -24.64
C GLY A 207 -4.86 -2.67 -25.39
N ASP A 208 -4.13 -1.63 -25.78
CA ASP A 208 -2.83 -1.78 -26.45
C ASP A 208 -1.76 -2.36 -25.50
N LEU A 209 -1.89 -2.16 -24.18
CA LEU A 209 -1.02 -2.83 -23.21
C LEU A 209 -1.16 -4.35 -23.28
N GLY A 210 -2.39 -4.85 -23.37
CA GLY A 210 -2.66 -6.27 -23.55
C GLY A 210 -2.14 -6.81 -24.88
N ARG A 211 -2.34 -6.08 -25.97
CA ARG A 211 -1.80 -6.43 -27.29
C ARG A 211 -0.28 -6.55 -27.27
N LEU A 212 0.39 -5.59 -26.65
CA LEU A 212 1.85 -5.60 -26.54
C LEU A 212 2.32 -6.78 -25.69
N ARG A 213 1.67 -7.02 -24.56
CA ARG A 213 2.01 -8.13 -23.66
C ARG A 213 1.92 -9.48 -24.36
N GLU A 214 0.88 -9.70 -25.16
CA GLU A 214 0.72 -10.94 -25.92
C GLU A 214 1.80 -11.14 -26.99
N LEU A 215 2.34 -10.05 -27.54
CA LEU A 215 3.40 -10.10 -28.55
C LEU A 215 4.78 -10.39 -27.96
N LEU A 216 5.00 -10.06 -26.70
CA LEU A 216 6.31 -10.20 -26.05
C LEU A 216 6.65 -11.68 -25.78
N PRO A 217 7.95 -12.04 -25.81
CA PRO A 217 8.40 -13.32 -25.29
C PRO A 217 7.94 -13.54 -23.84
N GLU A 218 7.70 -14.78 -23.45
CA GLU A 218 7.15 -15.12 -22.14
C GLU A 218 7.95 -14.49 -20.98
N GLU A 219 9.28 -14.51 -21.09
CA GLU A 219 10.19 -13.91 -20.12
C GLU A 219 10.07 -12.39 -19.97
N ASN A 220 9.47 -11.71 -20.96
CA ASN A 220 9.32 -10.25 -20.99
C ASN A 220 7.88 -9.77 -20.78
N LYS A 221 6.90 -10.68 -20.74
CA LYS A 221 5.47 -10.30 -20.55
C LYS A 221 5.24 -9.55 -19.24
N HIS A 222 6.01 -9.87 -18.21
CA HIS A 222 5.96 -9.20 -16.91
C HIS A 222 6.31 -7.69 -16.97
N LEU A 223 6.96 -7.23 -18.02
CA LEU A 223 7.33 -5.81 -18.17
C LEU A 223 6.10 -4.93 -18.39
N ILE A 224 5.05 -5.46 -19.01
CA ILE A 224 3.83 -4.72 -19.35
C ILE A 224 2.73 -5.11 -18.36
N LYS A 225 2.25 -4.13 -17.60
CA LYS A 225 1.25 -4.34 -16.55
C LYS A 225 -0.16 -4.02 -17.03
N ASN A 226 -1.14 -4.67 -16.42
CA ASN A 226 -2.54 -4.26 -16.54
C ASN A 226 -2.73 -2.97 -15.75
N LEU A 227 -3.19 -1.92 -16.41
CA LEU A 227 -3.38 -0.59 -15.82
C LEU A 227 -4.85 -0.31 -15.54
N SER A 228 -5.12 0.17 -14.35
CA SER A 228 -6.41 0.70 -13.94
C SER A 228 -6.25 2.14 -13.46
N VAL A 229 -7.11 3.04 -13.94
CA VAL A 229 -7.10 4.45 -13.58
C VAL A 229 -8.49 4.87 -13.14
N VAL A 230 -8.60 5.61 -12.06
CA VAL A 230 -9.87 6.15 -11.59
C VAL A 230 -9.98 7.63 -11.85
N VAL A 231 -11.18 8.06 -12.20
CA VAL A 231 -11.57 9.45 -12.38
C VAL A 231 -12.87 9.73 -11.64
N THR A 232 -13.12 10.98 -11.32
CA THR A 232 -14.39 11.43 -10.75
C THR A 232 -15.26 11.98 -11.87
N ASN A 233 -16.42 11.36 -12.11
CA ASN A 233 -17.46 11.95 -12.95
C ASN A 233 -18.26 12.94 -12.11
N GLN A 234 -17.97 14.23 -12.29
CA GLN A 234 -18.61 15.29 -11.53
C GLN A 234 -20.08 15.49 -11.91
N THR A 235 -20.46 15.17 -13.14
CA THR A 235 -21.85 15.30 -13.61
C THR A 235 -22.74 14.27 -12.95
N LYS A 236 -22.23 13.04 -12.76
CA LYS A 236 -22.97 11.95 -12.13
C LYS A 236 -22.69 11.79 -10.65
N HIS A 237 -21.68 12.49 -10.12
CA HIS A 237 -21.18 12.33 -8.74
C HIS A 237 -20.74 10.91 -8.41
N GLU A 238 -20.11 10.23 -9.35
CA GLU A 238 -19.65 8.86 -9.21
C GLU A 238 -18.18 8.68 -9.59
N LEU A 239 -17.57 7.61 -9.05
CA LEU A 239 -16.24 7.15 -9.44
C LEU A 239 -16.36 6.31 -10.71
N GLU A 240 -15.55 6.62 -11.71
CA GLU A 240 -15.39 5.80 -12.90
C GLU A 240 -14.00 5.17 -12.93
N ARG A 241 -13.97 3.87 -13.20
CA ARG A 241 -12.73 3.10 -13.36
C ARG A 241 -12.53 2.75 -14.82
N TYR A 242 -11.35 3.06 -15.31
CA TYR A 242 -10.92 2.70 -16.65
C TYR A 242 -9.83 1.62 -16.56
N SER A 243 -10.00 0.54 -17.31
CA SER A 243 -9.06 -0.58 -17.30
C SER A 243 -8.99 -1.23 -18.69
N GLU A 244 -7.96 -2.03 -18.90
CA GLU A 244 -7.79 -2.86 -20.09
C GLU A 244 -9.02 -3.76 -20.35
N ASP A 245 -9.61 -4.33 -19.29
CA ASP A 245 -10.72 -5.27 -19.41
C ASP A 245 -12.06 -4.58 -19.64
N SER A 246 -12.31 -3.43 -19.02
CA SER A 246 -13.60 -2.74 -19.07
C SER A 246 -13.70 -1.68 -20.16
N THR A 247 -12.60 -1.01 -20.46
CA THR A 247 -12.54 0.13 -21.39
C THR A 247 -11.30 0.07 -22.29
N PRO A 248 -11.11 -1.02 -23.06
CA PRO A 248 -9.89 -1.23 -23.85
C PRO A 248 -9.60 -0.14 -24.89
N GLN A 249 -10.63 0.54 -25.38
CA GLN A 249 -10.47 1.62 -26.37
C GLN A 249 -10.21 3.00 -25.77
N GLN A 250 -10.10 3.10 -24.46
CA GLN A 250 -9.79 4.36 -23.79
C GLN A 250 -8.32 4.72 -23.95
N SER A 251 -8.03 5.95 -24.40
CA SER A 251 -6.67 6.50 -24.46
C SER A 251 -6.06 6.54 -23.04
N ILE A 252 -4.89 5.96 -22.87
CA ILE A 252 -4.16 5.98 -21.59
C ILE A 252 -3.84 7.43 -21.20
N ALA A 253 -3.25 8.19 -22.13
CA ALA A 253 -2.85 9.57 -21.87
C ALA A 253 -4.05 10.45 -21.46
N GLN A 254 -5.19 10.24 -22.12
CA GLN A 254 -6.41 11.00 -21.82
C GLN A 254 -6.94 10.68 -20.42
N VAL A 255 -7.05 9.41 -20.06
CA VAL A 255 -7.61 9.04 -18.74
C VAL A 255 -6.65 9.38 -17.61
N VAL A 256 -5.35 9.27 -17.82
CA VAL A 256 -4.34 9.68 -16.83
C VAL A 256 -4.37 11.20 -16.64
N GLN A 257 -4.52 11.97 -17.73
CA GLN A 257 -4.68 13.41 -17.64
C GLN A 257 -5.97 13.81 -16.91
N TRP A 258 -7.07 13.15 -17.17
CA TRP A 258 -8.33 13.38 -16.43
C TRP A 258 -8.16 13.06 -14.95
N SER A 259 -7.55 11.93 -14.62
CA SER A 259 -7.28 11.56 -13.23
C SER A 259 -6.36 12.56 -12.52
N GLY A 260 -5.45 13.18 -13.24
CA GLY A 260 -4.57 14.24 -12.73
C GLY A 260 -5.16 15.66 -12.77
N ALA A 261 -6.39 15.83 -13.27
CA ALA A 261 -7.03 17.13 -13.42
C ALA A 261 -7.55 17.67 -12.07
N HIS A 262 -6.60 18.03 -11.20
CA HIS A 262 -6.92 18.64 -9.90
C HIS A 262 -7.64 19.98 -10.11
N PRO A 263 -8.79 20.22 -9.45
CA PRO A 263 -9.65 21.37 -9.72
C PRO A 263 -9.01 22.74 -9.58
N VAL A 264 -7.91 22.82 -8.83
CA VAL A 264 -7.16 24.07 -8.66
C VAL A 264 -6.22 24.32 -9.85
N LEU A 265 -5.67 23.28 -10.46
CA LEU A 265 -4.66 23.40 -11.52
C LEU A 265 -5.21 23.22 -12.92
N PHE A 266 -6.26 22.42 -13.08
CA PHE A 266 -6.81 22.07 -14.38
C PHE A 266 -8.30 22.36 -14.48
N VAL A 267 -8.74 22.69 -15.67
CA VAL A 267 -10.16 22.68 -16.03
C VAL A 267 -10.61 21.22 -16.12
N PRO A 268 -11.78 20.85 -15.55
CA PRO A 268 -12.32 19.51 -15.74
C PRO A 268 -12.42 19.13 -17.22
N GLY A 269 -12.01 17.91 -17.54
CA GLY A 269 -12.18 17.36 -18.87
C GLY A 269 -13.65 17.07 -19.21
N ARG A 270 -13.90 16.68 -20.45
CA ARG A 270 -15.20 16.17 -20.88
C ARG A 270 -15.03 14.83 -21.57
N ASN A 271 -15.85 13.85 -21.19
CA ASN A 271 -15.91 12.58 -21.92
C ASN A 271 -16.77 12.70 -23.19
N ALA A 272 -16.88 11.60 -23.93
CA ALA A 272 -17.66 11.54 -25.17
C ALA A 272 -19.15 11.88 -24.99
N LYS A 273 -19.69 11.76 -23.78
CA LYS A 273 -21.07 12.11 -23.42
C LYS A 273 -21.22 13.57 -22.98
N GLY A 274 -20.14 14.35 -23.01
CA GLY A 274 -20.12 15.74 -22.57
C GLY A 274 -20.11 15.93 -21.05
N GLU A 275 -19.95 14.84 -20.28
CA GLU A 275 -19.92 14.87 -18.82
C GLU A 275 -18.57 15.40 -18.32
N TYR A 276 -18.59 16.14 -17.21
CA TYR A 276 -17.37 16.70 -16.59
C TYR A 276 -16.62 15.64 -15.81
N ILE A 277 -15.36 15.48 -16.13
CA ILE A 277 -14.44 14.50 -15.55
C ILE A 277 -13.29 15.23 -14.87
N ALA A 278 -12.96 14.83 -13.67
CA ALA A 278 -11.92 15.44 -12.86
C ALA A 278 -11.07 14.40 -12.10
N ASP A 279 -10.17 14.90 -11.25
CA ASP A 279 -9.23 14.12 -10.44
C ASP A 279 -9.94 12.98 -9.70
N GLY A 280 -9.43 11.77 -9.90
CA GLY A 280 -9.94 10.56 -9.25
C GLY A 280 -9.83 10.61 -7.72
N GLY A 281 -8.83 11.31 -7.19
CA GLY A 281 -8.61 11.48 -5.76
C GLY A 281 -9.70 12.28 -5.03
N ILE A 282 -10.62 12.93 -5.75
CA ILE A 282 -11.77 13.63 -5.14
C ILE A 282 -12.68 12.63 -4.44
N LEU A 283 -13.00 11.51 -5.07
CA LEU A 283 -13.88 10.48 -4.51
C LEU A 283 -13.11 9.28 -3.95
N ASP A 284 -12.06 8.83 -4.62
CA ASP A 284 -11.26 7.68 -4.18
C ASP A 284 -9.78 7.88 -4.50
N ASN A 285 -9.01 8.20 -3.48
CA ASN A 285 -7.57 8.41 -3.62
C ASN A 285 -6.77 7.10 -3.62
N MET A 286 -7.39 5.98 -3.27
CA MET A 286 -6.79 4.64 -3.21
C MET A 286 -7.72 3.62 -3.88
N PRO A 287 -7.72 3.56 -5.23
CA PRO A 287 -8.62 2.65 -5.94
C PRO A 287 -8.26 1.19 -5.71
N GLU A 288 -9.28 0.33 -5.62
CA GLU A 288 -9.10 -1.12 -5.58
C GLU A 288 -8.72 -1.67 -6.97
N ILE A 289 -7.96 -2.77 -6.99
CA ILE A 289 -7.71 -3.54 -8.21
C ILE A 289 -8.73 -4.67 -8.28
N GLU A 290 -9.54 -4.65 -9.33
CA GLU A 290 -10.53 -5.67 -9.56
C GLU A 290 -9.85 -7.03 -9.90
N GLY A 291 -10.30 -8.10 -9.26
CA GLY A 291 -9.81 -9.46 -9.51
C GLY A 291 -8.60 -9.88 -8.68
N LEU A 292 -8.03 -9.00 -7.87
CA LEU A 292 -7.00 -9.34 -6.89
C LEU A 292 -7.56 -9.26 -5.46
N ASP A 293 -7.07 -10.17 -4.62
CA ASP A 293 -7.35 -10.11 -3.19
C ASP A 293 -6.54 -8.98 -2.55
N ARG A 294 -7.05 -8.39 -1.48
CA ARG A 294 -6.40 -7.25 -0.81
C ARG A 294 -5.00 -7.57 -0.33
N GLU A 295 -4.76 -8.80 0.12
CA GLU A 295 -3.48 -9.26 0.59
C GLU A 295 -2.44 -9.38 -0.53
N GLU A 296 -2.87 -9.51 -1.79
CA GLU A 296 -2.00 -9.53 -2.96
C GLU A 296 -1.62 -8.14 -3.45
N VAL A 297 -2.13 -7.08 -2.81
CA VAL A 297 -1.98 -5.70 -3.29
C VAL A 297 -1.20 -4.85 -2.30
N LEU A 298 -0.11 -4.25 -2.77
CA LEU A 298 0.59 -3.18 -2.07
C LEU A 298 -0.11 -1.85 -2.35
N CYS A 299 -0.41 -1.11 -1.30
CA CYS A 299 -1.00 0.22 -1.39
C CYS A 299 0.04 1.26 -0.96
N VAL A 300 0.17 2.34 -1.72
CA VAL A 300 1.15 3.40 -1.46
C VAL A 300 0.44 4.73 -1.28
N LYS A 301 0.73 5.41 -0.19
CA LYS A 301 0.22 6.74 0.11
C LYS A 301 1.36 7.66 0.52
N ALA A 302 1.38 8.87 -0.01
CA ALA A 302 2.35 9.90 0.33
C ALA A 302 1.67 11.05 1.06
N GLU A 303 2.25 11.50 2.18
CA GLU A 303 1.74 12.58 3.02
C GLU A 303 2.87 13.53 3.39
N ALA A 304 2.59 14.83 3.45
CA ALA A 304 3.53 15.83 3.98
C ALA A 304 3.77 15.63 5.49
N GLY A 305 4.91 16.06 5.99
CA GLY A 305 5.38 15.73 7.33
C GLY A 305 4.37 15.92 8.45
N THR A 306 3.72 17.06 8.55
CA THR A 306 2.71 17.34 9.59
C THR A 306 1.45 16.49 9.45
N ALA A 307 0.99 16.28 8.22
CA ALA A 307 -0.16 15.41 7.95
C ALA A 307 0.19 13.94 8.16
N PHE A 308 1.41 13.54 7.85
CA PHE A 308 1.93 12.21 8.12
C PHE A 308 1.94 11.91 9.61
N GLU A 309 2.49 12.81 10.44
CA GLU A 309 2.50 12.67 11.91
C GLU A 309 1.09 12.56 12.49
N ALA A 310 0.18 13.43 12.06
CA ALA A 310 -1.20 13.39 12.50
C ALA A 310 -1.87 12.06 12.12
N ARG A 311 -1.59 11.54 10.93
CA ARG A 311 -2.14 10.28 10.47
C ARG A 311 -1.51 9.07 11.18
N VAL A 312 -0.21 9.09 11.45
CA VAL A 312 0.45 8.06 12.27
C VAL A 312 -0.14 8.04 13.68
N ASN A 313 -0.33 9.21 14.30
CA ASN A 313 -0.93 9.30 15.62
C ASN A 313 -2.39 8.81 15.62
N LYS A 314 -3.16 9.17 14.58
CA LYS A 314 -4.52 8.67 14.40
C LYS A 314 -4.52 7.15 14.13
N ALA A 315 -3.57 6.63 13.36
CA ALA A 315 -3.43 5.19 13.12
C ALA A 315 -3.02 4.47 14.41
N LYS A 316 -2.13 5.04 15.23
CA LYS A 316 -1.79 4.54 16.57
C LYS A 316 -3.03 4.49 17.45
N GLN A 317 -3.78 5.58 17.51
CA GLN A 317 -5.02 5.66 18.29
C GLN A 317 -6.07 4.68 17.75
N SER A 318 -6.27 4.61 16.44
CA SER A 318 -7.21 3.67 15.81
C SER A 318 -6.75 2.23 15.92
N ALA A 319 -5.45 1.96 15.87
CA ALA A 319 -4.89 0.64 16.16
C ALA A 319 -5.12 0.24 17.61
N MET A 320 -5.07 1.20 18.53
CA MET A 320 -5.37 1.01 19.93
C MET A 320 -6.88 0.86 20.19
N GLU A 321 -7.72 1.53 19.40
CA GLU A 321 -9.18 1.49 19.54
C GLU A 321 -9.82 0.38 18.69
N ALA A 322 -9.35 0.19 17.46
CA ALA A 322 -9.89 -0.76 16.50
C ALA A 322 -9.12 -2.08 16.48
N ILE A 323 -7.89 -2.11 16.94
CA ILE A 323 -7.09 -3.33 17.09
C ILE A 323 -7.29 -4.24 15.89
N SER A 324 -7.08 -3.67 14.76
CA SER A 324 -7.70 -4.15 13.56
C SER A 324 -7.28 -5.56 13.18
N TRP A 325 -6.01 -5.85 13.17
CA TRP A 325 -5.54 -7.13 12.64
C TRP A 325 -5.58 -8.27 13.65
N PHE A 326 -5.11 -8.03 14.86
CA PHE A 326 -5.10 -9.05 15.90
C PHE A 326 -6.50 -9.28 16.46
N LYS A 327 -7.28 -8.22 16.68
CA LYS A 327 -8.67 -8.31 17.14
C LYS A 327 -9.58 -8.88 16.06
N ALA A 328 -9.40 -8.52 14.78
CA ALA A 328 -10.14 -9.13 13.69
C ALA A 328 -9.82 -10.63 13.54
N ARG A 329 -8.60 -11.04 13.83
CA ARG A 329 -8.24 -12.47 13.87
C ARG A 329 -8.81 -13.17 15.10
N MET A 330 -8.80 -12.50 16.22
CA MET A 330 -9.42 -13.04 17.44
C MET A 330 -10.93 -12.94 17.41
N ASP A 331 -11.50 -11.89 16.79
CA ASP A 331 -12.96 -11.75 16.61
C ASP A 331 -13.51 -12.80 15.66
N SER A 332 -12.77 -13.23 14.63
CA SER A 332 -13.19 -14.35 13.79
C SER A 332 -13.20 -15.68 14.53
N LEU A 333 -12.32 -15.84 15.52
CA LEU A 333 -12.32 -16.99 16.43
C LEU A 333 -13.43 -16.91 17.47
N VAL A 334 -13.67 -15.72 18.01
CA VAL A 334 -14.72 -15.45 19.01
C VAL A 334 -16.11 -15.43 18.36
N GLU A 335 -16.24 -14.97 17.12
CA GLU A 335 -17.51 -14.96 16.38
C GLU A 335 -18.00 -16.36 16.06
N ALA A 336 -17.09 -17.30 15.84
CA ALA A 336 -17.42 -18.72 15.71
C ALA A 336 -17.98 -19.32 17.03
N THR A 337 -17.73 -18.66 18.17
CA THR A 337 -18.09 -19.16 19.50
C THR A 337 -19.18 -18.38 20.23
N ILE A 338 -19.36 -17.08 19.99
CA ILE A 338 -20.20 -16.19 20.84
C ILE A 338 -21.25 -15.37 20.06
N GLY A 339 -21.36 -15.52 18.76
CA GLY A 339 -22.46 -14.86 17.99
C GLY A 339 -22.41 -13.34 17.96
N GLY A 340 -21.63 -12.81 17.10
CA GLY A 340 -21.95 -11.72 16.18
C GLY A 340 -22.14 -10.28 16.65
N LYS A 341 -21.96 -9.84 17.88
CA LYS A 341 -22.30 -8.46 18.27
C LYS A 341 -21.15 -7.43 18.33
N TRP A 342 -19.92 -7.88 18.24
CA TRP A 342 -18.74 -7.01 18.42
C TRP A 342 -18.21 -6.35 17.13
N LEU A 343 -18.58 -6.87 15.99
CA LEU A 343 -18.03 -6.48 14.69
C LEU A 343 -18.58 -5.18 14.08
N HIS A 344 -19.77 -4.73 14.49
CA HIS A 344 -20.42 -3.59 13.85
C HIS A 344 -19.78 -2.23 14.17
N ALA A 345 -19.16 -2.07 15.32
CA ALA A 345 -18.54 -0.78 15.68
C ALA A 345 -17.20 -0.53 14.98
N THR A 346 -16.46 -1.58 14.66
CA THR A 346 -15.15 -1.50 13.98
C THR A 346 -15.27 -1.33 12.48
N SER A 347 -16.30 -1.90 11.85
CA SER A 347 -16.48 -1.82 10.39
C SER A 347 -16.83 -0.42 9.89
N SER A 348 -17.52 0.40 10.69
CA SER A 348 -17.92 1.76 10.28
C SER A 348 -16.74 2.75 10.27
N VAL A 349 -15.76 2.57 11.13
CA VAL A 349 -14.53 3.37 11.15
C VAL A 349 -13.59 2.95 10.03
N LEU A 350 -13.56 1.66 9.73
CA LEU A 350 -12.75 1.07 8.66
C LEU A 350 -13.30 1.37 7.25
N ASN A 351 -14.63 1.53 7.12
CA ASN A 351 -15.25 1.85 5.84
C ASN A 351 -15.03 3.30 5.38
N ARG A 352 -14.66 4.21 6.27
CA ARG A 352 -14.37 5.60 5.90
C ARG A 352 -13.03 5.80 5.22
N GLU A 353 -12.06 4.94 5.50
CA GLU A 353 -10.77 4.96 4.81
C GLU A 353 -10.38 3.51 4.44
N LYS A 354 -10.57 3.12 3.21
CA LYS A 354 -10.14 1.83 2.61
C LYS A 354 -8.65 1.53 2.85
N VAL A 355 -7.91 2.56 3.24
CA VAL A 355 -6.50 2.57 3.63
C VAL A 355 -6.17 1.57 4.75
N TYR A 356 -7.09 1.30 5.68
CA TYR A 356 -6.80 0.49 6.86
C TYR A 356 -7.11 -1.00 6.71
N TYR A 357 -7.71 -1.38 5.59
CA TYR A 357 -8.08 -2.78 5.37
C TYR A 357 -6.87 -3.70 5.30
N ASN A 358 -5.71 -3.14 5.01
CA ASN A 358 -4.50 -3.92 4.84
C ASN A 358 -3.26 -3.13 5.23
N ILE A 359 -3.21 -2.71 6.49
CA ILE A 359 -2.08 -1.94 7.02
C ILE A 359 -0.75 -2.66 6.82
N ASP A 360 -0.78 -3.99 6.78
CA ASP A 360 0.37 -4.83 6.51
C ASP A 360 0.92 -4.67 5.09
N ASN A 361 0.09 -4.17 4.15
CA ASN A 361 0.44 -3.93 2.77
C ASN A 361 0.44 -2.44 2.41
N MET A 362 0.43 -1.56 3.41
CA MET A 362 0.48 -0.12 3.23
C MET A 362 1.90 0.40 3.31
N ILE A 363 2.32 1.10 2.25
CA ILE A 363 3.53 1.91 2.23
C ILE A 363 3.11 3.35 2.46
N TYR A 364 3.39 3.87 3.65
CA TYR A 364 3.18 5.29 3.96
C TYR A 364 4.49 6.03 3.80
N ILE A 365 4.50 7.05 2.94
CA ILE A 365 5.68 7.84 2.67
C ILE A 365 5.51 9.23 3.28
N ASN A 366 6.44 9.60 4.16
CA ASN A 366 6.59 10.97 4.62
C ASN A 366 7.37 11.76 3.57
N THR A 367 6.70 12.70 2.90
CA THR A 367 7.31 13.53 1.87
C THR A 367 8.00 14.79 2.45
N GLY A 368 8.07 14.90 3.79
CA GLY A 368 8.66 16.04 4.46
C GLY A 368 7.91 17.35 4.16
N GLU A 369 8.61 18.31 3.60
CA GLU A 369 8.06 19.62 3.24
C GLU A 369 7.32 19.65 1.90
N VAL A 370 7.41 18.59 1.10
CA VAL A 370 6.73 18.52 -0.20
C VAL A 370 5.24 18.28 0.00
N THR A 371 4.45 19.30 -0.29
CA THR A 371 2.98 19.28 -0.24
C THR A 371 2.38 19.00 -1.61
N THR A 372 1.08 18.72 -1.65
CA THR A 372 0.34 18.43 -2.90
C THR A 372 0.52 19.51 -3.97
N THR A 373 0.57 20.77 -3.57
CA THR A 373 0.62 21.95 -4.47
C THR A 373 2.02 22.53 -4.68
N ASN A 374 3.04 21.95 -4.07
CA ASN A 374 4.42 22.39 -4.27
C ASN A 374 4.95 21.92 -5.63
N THR A 375 4.77 22.73 -6.65
CA THR A 375 5.18 22.43 -8.02
C THR A 375 6.68 22.60 -8.28
N SER A 376 7.41 23.19 -7.35
CA SER A 376 8.84 23.51 -7.48
C SER A 376 9.60 23.23 -6.18
N PRO A 377 9.62 21.98 -5.69
CA PRO A 377 10.41 21.64 -4.52
C PRO A 377 11.91 21.81 -4.81
N THR A 378 12.67 22.16 -3.77
CA THR A 378 14.13 22.26 -3.90
C THR A 378 14.74 20.88 -4.15
N PRO A 379 15.97 20.80 -4.71
CA PRO A 379 16.67 19.53 -4.89
C PRO A 379 16.80 18.72 -3.59
N GLU A 380 17.02 19.39 -2.46
CA GLU A 380 17.13 18.77 -1.13
C GLU A 380 15.78 18.21 -0.67
N GLN A 381 14.69 18.94 -0.87
CA GLN A 381 13.34 18.49 -0.56
C GLN A 381 12.96 17.25 -1.40
N ARG A 382 13.30 17.26 -2.70
CA ARG A 382 13.10 16.11 -3.60
C ARG A 382 13.89 14.90 -3.13
N ALA A 383 15.18 15.07 -2.86
CA ALA A 383 16.05 13.99 -2.42
C ALA A 383 15.55 13.36 -1.11
N ARG A 384 15.07 14.17 -0.17
CA ARG A 384 14.50 13.70 1.09
C ARG A 384 13.22 12.90 0.87
N ALA A 385 12.32 13.40 0.04
CA ALA A 385 11.07 12.69 -0.28
C ALA A 385 11.33 11.34 -0.97
N VAL A 386 12.27 11.29 -1.91
CA VAL A 386 12.68 10.05 -2.59
C VAL A 386 13.32 9.07 -1.60
N LYS A 387 14.23 9.57 -0.76
CA LYS A 387 14.87 8.74 0.28
C LYS A 387 13.85 8.15 1.25
N ASN A 388 12.90 8.94 1.71
CA ASN A 388 11.84 8.47 2.59
C ASN A 388 10.97 7.40 1.91
N GLY A 389 10.65 7.58 0.63
CA GLY A 389 9.95 6.58 -0.16
C GLY A 389 10.70 5.24 -0.21
N TYR A 390 11.99 5.30 -0.44
CA TYR A 390 12.85 4.12 -0.45
C TYR A 390 12.92 3.45 0.94
N ASP A 391 13.27 4.21 1.98
CA ASP A 391 13.49 3.67 3.32
C ASP A 391 12.20 3.06 3.89
N GLN A 392 11.08 3.72 3.71
CA GLN A 392 9.79 3.25 4.25
C GLN A 392 9.25 2.03 3.50
N THR A 393 9.51 1.95 2.21
CA THR A 393 9.20 0.74 1.43
C THR A 393 10.06 -0.43 1.88
N MET A 394 11.37 -0.23 2.07
CA MET A 394 12.25 -1.26 2.58
C MET A 394 11.83 -1.76 3.97
N GLN A 395 11.46 -0.86 4.87
CA GLN A 395 10.96 -1.22 6.20
C GLN A 395 9.72 -2.12 6.12
N LEU A 396 8.77 -1.79 5.24
CA LEU A 396 7.59 -2.62 5.06
C LEU A 396 7.95 -4.00 4.52
N LEU A 397 8.78 -4.07 3.47
CA LEU A 397 9.18 -5.33 2.86
C LEU A 397 9.96 -6.22 3.85
N ASP A 398 10.85 -5.64 4.64
CA ASP A 398 11.56 -6.35 5.71
C ASP A 398 10.60 -6.90 6.77
N SER A 399 9.51 -6.20 7.05
CA SER A 399 8.49 -6.63 8.00
C SER A 399 7.62 -7.80 7.49
N HIS A 400 7.60 -8.06 6.19
CA HIS A 400 6.79 -9.14 5.60
C HIS A 400 7.43 -10.53 5.75
N LYS A 401 8.71 -10.59 6.05
CA LYS A 401 9.42 -11.84 6.28
C LYS A 401 9.91 -11.89 7.71
N GLN A 402 9.36 -12.80 8.49
CA GLN A 402 9.72 -13.01 9.89
C GLN A 402 10.26 -14.40 10.09
N THR A 403 11.26 -14.54 10.95
CA THR A 403 11.81 -15.83 11.36
C THR A 403 11.66 -16.03 12.85
N PHE A 404 11.45 -17.27 13.25
CA PHE A 404 11.21 -17.67 14.62
C PHE A 404 12.03 -18.91 14.94
N ASP A 405 12.52 -18.99 16.17
CA ASP A 405 13.30 -20.14 16.63
C ASP A 405 12.42 -21.34 17.00
N HIS A 406 11.12 -21.12 17.20
CA HIS A 406 10.17 -22.16 17.55
C HIS A 406 8.90 -22.07 16.69
N PRO A 407 8.37 -23.21 16.18
CA PRO A 407 7.19 -23.19 15.31
C PRO A 407 5.93 -22.65 15.99
N LEU A 408 5.78 -22.84 17.30
CA LEU A 408 4.65 -22.30 18.04
C LEU A 408 4.64 -20.77 18.05
N MET A 409 5.81 -20.13 18.14
CA MET A 409 5.93 -18.68 18.05
C MET A 409 5.48 -18.16 16.67
N ALA A 410 5.86 -18.85 15.62
CA ALA A 410 5.41 -18.51 14.26
C ALA A 410 3.88 -18.54 14.15
N ILE A 411 3.26 -19.56 14.71
CA ILE A 411 1.79 -19.73 14.69
C ILE A 411 1.07 -18.68 15.55
N LEU A 412 1.57 -18.41 16.74
CA LEU A 412 1.00 -17.37 17.61
C LEU A 412 1.11 -15.98 16.95
N TYR A 413 2.18 -15.78 16.18
CA TYR A 413 2.37 -14.55 15.40
C TYR A 413 1.34 -14.39 14.28
N ILE A 414 1.09 -15.43 13.46
CA ILE A 414 0.18 -15.36 12.33
C ILE A 414 -1.29 -15.52 12.70
N GLY A 415 -1.57 -16.11 13.84
CA GLY A 415 -2.91 -16.49 14.27
C GLY A 415 -3.36 -17.83 13.64
N HIS A 416 -4.07 -18.61 14.43
CA HIS A 416 -4.42 -19.99 14.10
C HIS A 416 -5.37 -20.12 12.89
N ASP A 417 -6.33 -19.22 12.73
CA ASP A 417 -7.29 -19.22 11.62
C ASP A 417 -6.60 -19.10 10.26
N LYS A 418 -5.50 -18.37 10.18
CA LYS A 418 -4.71 -18.23 8.94
C LYS A 418 -3.81 -19.42 8.66
N LEU A 419 -3.45 -20.19 9.68
CA LEU A 419 -2.61 -21.37 9.49
C LEU A 419 -3.30 -22.43 8.60
N LYS A 420 -4.63 -22.50 8.64
CA LYS A 420 -5.40 -23.43 7.77
C LYS A 420 -5.19 -23.18 6.28
N ASP A 421 -4.91 -21.94 5.94
CA ASP A 421 -4.69 -21.49 4.57
C ASP A 421 -3.19 -21.32 4.25
N ALA A 422 -2.29 -21.60 5.20
CA ALA A 422 -0.85 -21.49 5.02
C ALA A 422 -0.29 -22.66 4.21
N LEU A 423 0.66 -22.35 3.33
CA LEU A 423 1.49 -23.37 2.69
C LEU A 423 2.58 -23.81 3.66
N ILE A 424 2.68 -25.11 3.90
CA ILE A 424 3.62 -25.70 4.85
C ILE A 424 4.64 -26.52 4.07
N ASP A 425 5.91 -26.26 4.32
CA ASP A 425 7.03 -27.06 3.80
C ASP A 425 6.95 -28.50 4.35
N GLU A 426 7.12 -29.49 3.50
CA GLU A 426 7.11 -30.91 3.87
C GLU A 426 8.08 -31.24 5.01
N LYS A 427 9.22 -30.56 5.09
CA LYS A 427 10.22 -30.77 6.15
C LYS A 427 9.76 -30.30 7.53
N SER A 428 8.87 -29.31 7.57
CA SER A 428 8.37 -28.70 8.80
C SER A 428 6.93 -29.10 9.15
N GLU A 429 6.27 -29.87 8.29
CA GLU A 429 4.84 -30.19 8.41
C GLU A 429 4.48 -30.77 9.79
N LYS A 430 5.20 -31.79 10.25
CA LYS A 430 4.91 -32.43 11.54
C LYS A 430 5.07 -31.47 12.71
N GLU A 431 6.15 -30.71 12.72
CA GLU A 431 6.46 -29.77 13.82
C GLU A 431 5.45 -28.63 13.88
N ILE A 432 5.04 -28.13 12.72
CA ILE A 432 4.03 -27.07 12.61
C ILE A 432 2.64 -27.61 12.97
N PHE A 433 2.34 -28.84 12.62
CA PHE A 433 1.08 -29.48 12.97
C PHE A 433 0.92 -29.64 14.49
N GLU A 434 1.96 -30.12 15.16
CA GLU A 434 2.00 -30.24 16.61
C GLU A 434 1.90 -28.86 17.28
N ALA A 435 2.64 -27.88 16.78
CA ALA A 435 2.59 -26.49 17.26
C ALA A 435 1.21 -25.85 17.03
N SER A 436 0.51 -26.18 15.95
CA SER A 436 -0.86 -25.72 15.70
C SER A 436 -1.84 -26.24 16.75
N ALA A 437 -1.72 -27.50 17.18
CA ALA A 437 -2.55 -28.06 18.24
C ALA A 437 -2.30 -27.35 19.58
N HIS A 438 -1.05 -27.06 19.91
CA HIS A 438 -0.70 -26.30 21.12
C HIS A 438 -1.23 -24.85 21.05
N ALA A 439 -1.12 -24.20 19.90
CA ALA A 439 -1.67 -22.87 19.69
C ALA A 439 -3.19 -22.83 19.87
N GLN A 440 -3.92 -23.83 19.37
CA GLN A 440 -5.37 -23.94 19.57
C GLN A 440 -5.73 -24.04 21.05
N ALA A 441 -5.01 -24.85 21.80
CA ALA A 441 -5.24 -24.99 23.23
C ALA A 441 -4.99 -23.68 23.98
N ILE A 442 -3.92 -22.96 23.64
CA ILE A 442 -3.60 -21.64 24.23
C ILE A 442 -4.70 -20.63 23.88
N LEU A 443 -5.11 -20.55 22.63
CA LEU A 443 -6.17 -19.63 22.19
C LEU A 443 -7.49 -19.90 22.91
N HIS A 444 -7.85 -21.16 23.08
CA HIS A 444 -9.05 -21.55 23.82
C HIS A 444 -8.98 -21.08 25.28
N LEU A 445 -7.85 -21.24 25.95
CA LEU A 445 -7.66 -20.77 27.32
C LEU A 445 -7.71 -19.24 27.41
N GLN A 446 -7.10 -18.53 26.47
CA GLN A 446 -7.18 -17.07 26.40
C GLN A 446 -8.63 -16.58 26.22
N GLU A 447 -9.41 -17.22 25.37
CA GLU A 447 -10.83 -16.93 25.19
C GLU A 447 -11.65 -17.15 26.45
N GLN A 448 -11.39 -18.25 27.17
CA GLN A 448 -12.07 -18.52 28.43
C GLN A 448 -11.76 -17.45 29.51
N ILE A 449 -10.51 -17.06 29.62
CA ILE A 449 -10.11 -15.98 30.53
C ILE A 449 -10.86 -14.68 30.20
N VAL A 450 -10.85 -14.28 28.96
CA VAL A 450 -11.52 -13.03 28.51
C VAL A 450 -13.02 -13.09 28.74
N LYS A 451 -13.64 -14.22 28.40
CA LYS A 451 -15.09 -14.42 28.58
C LYS A 451 -15.49 -14.34 30.05
N GLU A 452 -14.80 -15.08 30.92
CA GLU A 452 -15.12 -15.10 32.33
C GLU A 452 -14.90 -13.74 33.01
N MET A 453 -13.79 -13.05 32.66
CA MET A 453 -13.56 -11.68 33.15
C MET A 453 -14.63 -10.69 32.67
N ASN A 454 -15.13 -10.82 31.44
CA ASN A 454 -16.22 -10.00 30.92
C ASN A 454 -17.55 -10.29 31.69
N ASP A 455 -17.74 -11.52 32.14
CA ASP A 455 -18.88 -11.91 32.98
C ASP A 455 -18.68 -11.55 34.47
N GLY A 456 -17.54 -10.94 34.80
CA GLY A 456 -17.19 -10.54 36.18
C GLY A 456 -16.62 -11.66 37.05
N ASP A 457 -16.33 -12.82 36.47
CA ASP A 457 -15.71 -13.95 37.18
C ASP A 457 -14.20 -13.99 36.94
N TYR A 458 -13.44 -13.84 37.99
CA TYR A 458 -11.97 -13.85 37.97
C TYR A 458 -11.37 -15.08 38.66
N SER A 459 -12.22 -15.99 39.16
CA SER A 459 -11.78 -17.10 40.00
C SER A 459 -10.86 -18.10 39.29
N SER A 460 -11.00 -18.25 38.01
CA SER A 460 -10.25 -19.23 37.18
C SER A 460 -9.04 -18.62 36.45
N VAL A 461 -8.80 -17.32 36.54
CA VAL A 461 -7.74 -16.62 35.79
C VAL A 461 -6.37 -17.24 36.05
N GLN A 462 -5.99 -17.40 37.29
CA GLN A 462 -4.70 -17.99 37.65
C GLN A 462 -4.55 -19.41 37.06
N ASN A 463 -5.58 -20.24 37.23
CA ASN A 463 -5.54 -21.61 36.74
C ASN A 463 -5.38 -21.68 35.21
N TYR A 464 -6.07 -20.83 34.46
CA TYR A 464 -5.92 -20.80 33.01
C TYR A 464 -4.55 -20.29 32.57
N LEU A 465 -3.99 -19.28 33.26
CA LEU A 465 -2.64 -18.82 33.01
C LEU A 465 -1.59 -19.90 33.29
N ASP A 466 -1.76 -20.64 34.38
CA ASP A 466 -0.89 -21.77 34.71
C ASP A 466 -0.96 -22.86 33.61
N GLN A 467 -2.15 -23.15 33.10
CA GLN A 467 -2.32 -24.11 31.99
C GLN A 467 -1.65 -23.64 30.72
N ILE A 468 -1.69 -22.33 30.40
CA ILE A 468 -0.96 -21.77 29.23
C ILE A 468 0.55 -21.95 29.45
N GLU A 469 1.05 -21.64 30.61
CA GLU A 469 2.47 -21.83 30.94
C GLU A 469 2.89 -23.31 30.80
N ASP A 470 2.06 -24.23 31.26
CA ASP A 470 2.31 -25.68 31.15
C ASP A 470 2.37 -26.13 29.68
N ILE A 471 1.49 -25.65 28.83
CA ILE A 471 1.53 -25.94 27.39
C ILE A 471 2.85 -25.49 26.78
N LEU A 472 3.32 -24.30 27.12
CA LEU A 472 4.57 -23.76 26.61
C LEU A 472 5.79 -24.54 27.11
N THR A 473 5.78 -24.94 28.37
CA THR A 473 6.91 -25.58 29.04
C THR A 473 6.97 -27.08 28.75
N VAL A 474 5.87 -27.76 28.97
CA VAL A 474 5.80 -29.23 28.94
C VAL A 474 5.47 -29.74 27.53
N ASP A 475 4.39 -29.27 26.95
CA ASP A 475 3.86 -29.82 25.69
C ASP A 475 4.66 -29.33 24.48
N ALA A 476 4.92 -28.02 24.40
CA ALA A 476 5.67 -27.42 23.29
C ALA A 476 7.19 -27.55 23.47
N LYS A 477 7.67 -27.91 24.65
CA LYS A 477 9.10 -28.11 24.95
C LYS A 477 9.96 -26.91 24.59
N MET A 478 9.48 -25.72 24.88
CA MET A 478 10.26 -24.50 24.73
C MET A 478 11.37 -24.42 25.79
N ASP A 479 12.51 -23.86 25.43
CA ASP A 479 13.51 -23.49 26.43
C ASP A 479 13.01 -22.37 27.35
N ASP A 480 13.69 -22.12 28.44
CA ASP A 480 13.22 -21.17 29.49
C ASP A 480 13.02 -19.75 28.89
N ILE A 481 13.89 -19.32 28.00
CA ILE A 481 13.82 -17.99 27.39
C ILE A 481 12.65 -17.91 26.40
N GLN A 482 12.50 -18.91 25.53
CA GLN A 482 11.39 -19.00 24.58
C GLN A 482 10.05 -19.05 25.31
N GLN A 483 9.96 -19.88 26.37
CA GLN A 483 8.77 -20.03 27.18
C GLN A 483 8.37 -18.71 27.85
N GLU A 484 9.31 -18.02 28.48
CA GLU A 484 9.04 -16.77 29.19
C GLU A 484 8.54 -15.67 28.23
N LYS A 485 9.18 -15.55 27.07
CA LYS A 485 8.77 -14.59 26.04
C LYS A 485 7.43 -14.95 25.40
N ALA A 486 7.19 -16.22 25.09
CA ALA A 486 5.91 -16.69 24.57
C ALA A 486 4.79 -16.48 25.61
N PHE A 487 5.06 -16.75 26.86
CA PHE A 487 4.10 -16.51 27.94
C PHE A 487 3.81 -15.02 28.12
N ALA A 488 4.83 -14.16 28.10
CA ALA A 488 4.65 -12.70 28.11
C ALA A 488 3.77 -12.23 26.94
N LEU A 489 3.97 -12.77 25.75
CA LEU A 489 3.11 -12.48 24.60
C LEU A 489 1.66 -12.88 24.88
N CYS A 490 1.42 -14.08 25.36
CA CYS A 490 0.07 -14.57 25.68
C CYS A 490 -0.63 -13.71 26.75
N ILE A 491 0.10 -13.27 27.76
CA ILE A 491 -0.43 -12.39 28.83
C ILE A 491 -0.81 -11.02 28.24
N LYS A 492 0.06 -10.43 27.44
CA LYS A 492 -0.21 -9.15 26.76
C LYS A 492 -1.44 -9.26 25.85
N GLN A 493 -1.60 -10.36 25.16
CA GLN A 493 -2.77 -10.63 24.33
C GLN A 493 -4.06 -10.69 25.15
N VAL A 494 -4.05 -11.40 26.27
CA VAL A 494 -5.23 -11.47 27.15
C VAL A 494 -5.57 -10.11 27.75
N ASN A 495 -4.57 -9.37 28.24
CA ASN A 495 -4.81 -8.04 28.80
C ASN A 495 -5.45 -7.11 27.77
N PHE A 496 -4.95 -7.18 26.55
CA PHE A 496 -5.45 -6.39 25.44
C PHE A 496 -6.88 -6.78 25.07
N LEU A 497 -7.18 -8.07 24.88
CA LEU A 497 -8.51 -8.57 24.55
C LEU A 497 -9.55 -8.28 25.65
N SER A 498 -9.12 -8.23 26.88
CA SER A 498 -9.95 -7.89 28.03
C SER A 498 -10.06 -6.38 28.29
N GLU A 499 -9.50 -5.55 27.41
CA GLU A 499 -9.52 -4.08 27.56
C GLU A 499 -8.88 -3.61 28.88
N GLY A 500 -7.79 -4.24 29.29
CA GLY A 500 -7.05 -3.92 30.52
C GLY A 500 -7.62 -4.56 31.80
N LYS A 501 -8.67 -5.37 31.71
CA LYS A 501 -9.27 -6.01 32.89
C LYS A 501 -8.29 -6.95 33.60
N LEU A 502 -7.43 -7.65 32.83
CA LEU A 502 -6.41 -8.51 33.43
C LEU A 502 -5.46 -7.71 34.31
N GLU A 503 -4.93 -6.61 33.80
CA GLU A 503 -4.03 -5.73 34.56
C GLU A 503 -4.69 -5.18 35.82
N THR A 504 -5.93 -4.69 35.73
CA THR A 504 -6.70 -4.18 36.85
C THR A 504 -6.88 -5.27 37.93
N TYR A 505 -7.21 -6.48 37.51
CA TYR A 505 -7.37 -7.61 38.42
C TYR A 505 -6.05 -8.00 39.10
N LEU A 506 -4.95 -8.10 38.34
CA LEU A 506 -3.63 -8.43 38.87
C LEU A 506 -3.13 -7.40 39.87
N ASN A 507 -3.34 -6.11 39.61
CA ASN A 507 -2.99 -5.04 40.52
C ASN A 507 -3.78 -5.15 41.86
N LYS A 508 -5.07 -5.54 41.78
CA LYS A 508 -5.88 -5.78 42.96
C LYS A 508 -5.33 -6.96 43.78
N VAL A 509 -5.03 -8.08 43.16
CA VAL A 509 -4.46 -9.27 43.79
C VAL A 509 -3.11 -8.93 44.46
N GLU A 510 -2.26 -8.16 43.78
CA GLU A 510 -0.97 -7.70 44.29
C GLU A 510 -1.13 -6.82 45.54
N ALA A 511 -2.08 -5.88 45.49
CA ALA A 511 -2.35 -5.01 46.65
C ALA A 511 -2.89 -5.80 47.88
N GLU A 512 -3.77 -6.76 47.65
CA GLU A 512 -4.29 -7.63 48.72
C GLU A 512 -3.18 -8.50 49.32
N ALA A 513 -2.30 -9.07 48.50
CA ALA A 513 -1.16 -9.85 48.99
C ALA A 513 -0.16 -9.00 49.78
N LYS A 514 0.12 -7.78 49.36
CA LYS A 514 0.98 -6.83 50.10
C LYS A 514 0.38 -6.47 51.45
N ALA A 515 -0.93 -6.25 51.53
CA ALA A 515 -1.62 -5.96 52.78
C ALA A 515 -1.58 -7.15 53.75
N ALA A 516 -1.58 -8.38 53.26
CA ALA A 516 -1.47 -9.62 54.03
C ALA A 516 -0.01 -10.02 54.33
N ALA A 517 0.98 -9.30 53.80
CA ALA A 517 2.41 -9.65 53.83
C ALA A 517 2.72 -11.04 53.24
N GLU A 518 1.97 -11.45 52.21
CA GLU A 518 2.11 -12.72 51.49
C GLU A 518 2.74 -12.54 50.11
N PRO A 519 3.48 -13.54 49.60
CA PRO A 519 3.95 -13.53 48.25
C PRO A 519 2.77 -13.62 47.26
N SER A 520 2.83 -12.82 46.20
CA SER A 520 1.77 -12.77 45.18
C SER A 520 2.20 -13.44 43.87
N TRP A 521 1.38 -14.35 43.39
CA TRP A 521 1.55 -14.92 42.02
C TRP A 521 1.37 -13.84 40.94
N ALA A 522 0.59 -12.81 41.22
CA ALA A 522 0.33 -11.71 40.30
C ALA A 522 1.59 -10.88 39.98
N THR A 523 2.57 -10.84 40.88
CA THR A 523 3.83 -10.11 40.68
C THR A 523 4.56 -10.61 39.46
N LYS A 524 4.68 -11.94 39.27
CA LYS A 524 5.32 -12.54 38.09
C LYS A 524 4.59 -12.13 36.83
N ILE A 525 3.28 -12.22 36.82
CA ILE A 525 2.45 -11.92 35.63
C ILE A 525 2.50 -10.44 35.31
N LEU A 526 2.44 -9.56 36.28
CA LEU A 526 2.60 -8.11 36.08
C LEU A 526 3.96 -7.76 35.53
N ASN A 527 5.04 -8.40 36.00
CA ASN A 527 6.37 -8.17 35.46
C ASN A 527 6.46 -8.58 33.96
N LEU A 528 5.83 -9.68 33.58
CA LEU A 528 5.77 -10.11 32.20
C LEU A 528 4.86 -9.20 31.36
N LEU A 529 3.76 -8.72 31.90
CA LEU A 529 2.87 -7.77 31.26
C LEU A 529 3.59 -6.44 30.96
N TRP A 530 4.43 -5.99 31.87
CA TRP A 530 5.20 -4.75 31.74
C TRP A 530 6.57 -4.94 31.06
N ALA A 531 6.97 -6.17 30.74
CA ALA A 531 8.22 -6.43 30.06
C ALA A 531 8.27 -5.63 28.73
N PRO A 532 9.44 -5.02 28.40
CA PRO A 532 9.58 -4.29 27.15
C PRO A 532 9.27 -5.17 25.95
N ILE A 533 8.56 -4.62 25.01
CA ILE A 533 8.16 -5.37 23.83
C ILE A 533 9.35 -5.75 22.95
N GLU A 534 10.38 -4.91 22.93
CA GLU A 534 11.62 -5.22 22.22
C GLU A 534 12.24 -6.52 22.74
N TRP A 535 12.11 -6.79 24.04
CA TRP A 535 12.56 -8.03 24.63
C TRP A 535 11.69 -9.22 24.16
N VAL A 536 10.37 -9.06 24.14
CA VAL A 536 9.45 -10.08 23.60
C VAL A 536 9.72 -10.30 22.11
N VAL A 537 9.83 -9.22 21.36
CA VAL A 537 10.03 -9.22 19.91
C VAL A 537 11.45 -9.63 19.51
N SER A 538 12.43 -9.58 20.40
CA SER A 538 13.78 -10.05 20.10
C SER A 538 13.85 -11.53 19.71
N LEU A 539 12.82 -12.32 20.04
CA LEU A 539 12.63 -13.66 19.49
C LEU A 539 12.19 -13.66 18.01
N PHE A 540 11.63 -12.54 17.55
CA PHE A 540 11.12 -12.41 16.18
C PHE A 540 12.18 -11.86 15.22
N LYS A 541 13.29 -11.38 15.74
CA LYS A 541 14.44 -11.00 14.94
C LYS A 541 15.41 -12.19 14.99
N GLY A 542 15.33 -13.02 13.96
CA GLY A 542 16.48 -13.85 13.62
C GLY A 542 17.72 -12.95 13.50
N PRO A 543 18.94 -13.48 13.62
CA PRO A 543 20.15 -12.70 13.48
C PRO A 543 19.99 -11.84 12.23
N ALA A 544 20.15 -10.52 12.39
CA ALA A 544 20.14 -9.60 11.28
C ALA A 544 21.14 -10.18 10.27
N GLN A 545 20.64 -10.73 9.17
CA GLN A 545 21.51 -11.00 8.05
C GLN A 545 21.99 -9.61 7.65
N ASP A 546 23.23 -9.30 7.98
CA ASP A 546 23.97 -8.18 7.45
C ASP A 546 24.01 -8.34 5.93
N PHE A 547 22.95 -7.99 5.27
CA PHE A 547 22.99 -7.67 3.86
C PHE A 547 23.77 -6.35 3.78
N LYS A 548 25.08 -6.45 3.72
CA LYS A 548 25.90 -5.39 3.16
C LYS A 548 25.48 -5.22 1.71
N VAL A 549 24.49 -4.39 1.49
CA VAL A 549 24.26 -3.80 0.19
C VAL A 549 25.40 -2.80 0.03
N GLU A 550 26.38 -3.13 -0.79
CA GLU A 550 27.29 -2.12 -1.33
C GLU A 550 26.44 -1.22 -2.22
N VAL A 551 25.89 -0.20 -1.61
CA VAL A 551 25.35 0.95 -2.33
C VAL A 551 26.56 1.69 -2.87
N GLN A 552 26.85 1.53 -4.16
CA GLN A 552 27.70 2.46 -4.88
C GLN A 552 26.97 3.80 -4.93
N THR A 553 27.04 4.55 -3.84
CA THR A 553 26.73 5.98 -3.84
C THR A 553 28.01 6.70 -4.19
N GLU A 554 28.06 7.30 -5.36
CA GLU A 554 28.98 8.40 -5.57
C GLU A 554 28.68 9.47 -4.50
N PRO A 555 29.70 9.94 -3.79
CA PRO A 555 29.46 10.92 -2.73
C PRO A 555 29.04 12.25 -3.35
N VAL A 556 27.79 12.61 -3.14
CA VAL A 556 27.34 13.98 -3.32
C VAL A 556 28.08 14.82 -2.27
N LYS A 557 29.00 15.66 -2.70
CA LYS A 557 29.65 16.65 -1.84
C LYS A 557 28.59 17.61 -1.33
N VAL A 558 28.17 17.40 -0.10
CA VAL A 558 27.34 18.36 0.63
C VAL A 558 28.27 19.42 1.18
N SER A 559 28.13 20.64 0.68
CA SER A 559 28.74 21.82 1.32
C SER A 559 27.97 22.10 2.60
N THR A 560 28.65 21.93 3.73
CA THR A 560 28.15 22.29 5.04
C THR A 560 28.06 23.80 5.15
N SER A 561 26.85 24.34 5.19
CA SER A 561 26.59 25.62 5.86
C SER A 561 25.83 25.30 7.14
N GLU A 562 26.51 25.57 8.25
CA GLU A 562 25.98 25.52 9.59
C GLU A 562 24.80 26.49 9.72
N ASN A 563 23.60 25.96 9.85
CA ASN A 563 22.55 26.58 10.64
C ASN A 563 21.83 25.47 11.38
N GLN A 564 22.21 25.33 12.65
CA GLN A 564 21.53 24.48 13.60
C GLN A 564 20.18 25.12 13.94
N GLU A 565 19.14 24.75 13.23
CA GLU A 565 17.80 24.74 13.82
C GLU A 565 17.48 23.30 14.20
N THR A 566 17.16 23.14 15.47
CA THR A 566 16.75 21.89 16.09
C THR A 566 15.51 21.35 15.40
N VAL A 567 15.72 20.58 14.36
CA VAL A 567 14.68 19.71 13.80
C VAL A 567 14.57 18.52 14.75
N SER A 568 13.47 18.44 15.46
CA SER A 568 13.12 17.25 16.24
C SER A 568 13.30 16.01 15.36
N ASN A 569 14.11 15.06 15.84
CA ASN A 569 14.29 13.76 15.23
C ASN A 569 12.96 12.98 15.25
N VAL A 570 12.08 13.30 14.33
CA VAL A 570 10.95 12.42 14.00
C VAL A 570 11.54 11.31 13.15
N LYS A 571 11.70 10.15 13.76
CA LYS A 571 12.09 8.94 13.02
C LYS A 571 11.03 8.72 11.94
N ASP A 572 11.45 8.65 10.71
CA ASP A 572 10.61 8.29 9.58
C ASP A 572 10.12 6.85 9.78
N ILE A 573 8.91 6.70 10.30
CA ILE A 573 8.34 5.41 10.70
C ILE A 573 7.26 5.05 9.68
N ASN A 574 7.41 3.88 9.05
CA ASN A 574 6.31 3.31 8.28
C ASN A 574 5.16 2.93 9.23
N PRO A 575 3.94 3.49 9.07
CA PRO A 575 2.81 3.19 9.96
C PRO A 575 2.49 1.70 10.11
N ALA A 576 2.71 0.89 9.07
CA ALA A 576 2.50 -0.55 9.16
C ALA A 576 3.52 -1.22 10.09
N VAL A 577 4.77 -0.77 10.07
CA VAL A 577 5.81 -1.26 10.99
C VAL A 577 5.54 -0.79 12.40
N GLU A 578 5.18 0.47 12.57
CA GLU A 578 4.83 1.03 13.88
C GLU A 578 3.57 0.38 14.44
N TYR A 579 2.56 0.13 13.61
CA TYR A 579 1.39 -0.62 13.99
C TYR A 579 1.76 -2.01 14.53
N ARG A 580 2.64 -2.75 13.84
CA ARG A 580 3.12 -4.05 14.33
C ARG A 580 3.85 -3.94 15.65
N LYS A 581 4.68 -2.90 15.82
CA LYS A 581 5.32 -2.63 17.11
C LYS A 581 4.28 -2.38 18.20
N ILE A 582 3.30 -1.51 17.93
CA ILE A 582 2.22 -1.20 18.88
C ILE A 582 1.41 -2.45 19.21
N MET A 583 1.08 -3.26 18.20
CA MET A 583 0.39 -4.53 18.39
C MET A 583 1.22 -5.52 19.22
N ALA A 584 2.52 -5.47 19.05
CA ALA A 584 3.43 -6.22 19.89
C ALA A 584 3.63 -5.57 21.27
N GLU A 585 3.48 -4.23 21.43
CA GLU A 585 3.82 -3.49 22.65
C GLU A 585 2.77 -3.55 23.75
N GLY A 586 1.53 -3.93 23.50
CA GLY A 586 0.48 -3.87 24.53
C GLY A 586 0.46 -2.53 25.27
N ARG A 587 -0.68 -1.95 25.46
CA ARG A 587 -0.85 -0.58 26.00
C ARG A 587 -0.08 -0.30 27.29
N ARG A 588 0.79 0.70 27.28
CA ARG A 588 1.24 1.38 28.50
C ARG A 588 0.42 2.61 28.90
N GLU A 589 -0.51 3.09 28.06
CA GLU A 589 -1.18 4.36 28.29
C GLU A 589 -2.70 4.23 28.23
N HIS A 590 -3.31 3.74 29.29
CA HIS A 590 -4.64 4.15 29.68
C HIS A 590 -4.76 4.18 31.20
N THR A 591 -4.38 5.32 31.77
CA THR A 591 -4.82 5.75 33.10
C THR A 591 -5.73 6.97 33.01
N ASP A 592 -6.51 7.12 31.94
CA ASP A 592 -7.61 8.09 31.95
C ASP A 592 -8.92 7.38 31.60
N PRO A 593 -9.95 7.51 32.44
CA PRO A 593 -11.26 6.96 32.13
C PRO A 593 -11.85 7.71 30.93
N SER A 594 -12.22 6.98 29.90
CA SER A 594 -12.94 7.49 28.74
C SER A 594 -14.12 8.35 29.17
N PRO A 595 -14.27 9.58 28.67
CA PRO A 595 -15.53 10.28 28.83
C PRO A 595 -16.60 9.48 28.09
N SER A 596 -17.67 9.15 28.81
CA SER A 596 -18.86 8.55 28.27
C SER A 596 -19.29 9.28 27.00
N LEU A 597 -19.38 8.55 25.90
CA LEU A 597 -20.01 9.02 24.67
C LEU A 597 -21.46 9.34 24.98
N GLN A 598 -21.74 10.60 25.27
CA GLN A 598 -23.08 11.14 25.12
C GLN A 598 -23.38 11.18 23.63
N GLU A 599 -24.34 10.39 23.22
CA GLU A 599 -24.98 10.50 21.93
C GLU A 599 -25.40 11.95 21.69
N LYS A 600 -24.67 12.66 20.86
CA LYS A 600 -25.18 13.84 20.20
C LYS A 600 -25.85 13.40 18.92
N GLU A 601 -27.18 13.37 18.93
CA GLU A 601 -28.00 13.39 17.73
C GLU A 601 -27.47 14.46 16.79
N ASN A 602 -26.92 14.05 15.68
CA ASN A 602 -26.64 14.96 14.57
C ASN A 602 -27.95 15.27 13.85
N VAL A 603 -28.44 16.44 14.12
CA VAL A 603 -29.46 17.11 13.30
C VAL A 603 -28.78 17.44 11.96
N GLU A 604 -29.18 16.78 10.90
CA GLU A 604 -28.86 17.17 9.53
C GLU A 604 -29.42 18.57 9.25
N PRO A 605 -28.65 19.50 8.72
CA PRO A 605 -29.22 20.72 8.17
C PRO A 605 -29.85 20.39 6.82
N SER A 606 -31.18 20.43 6.78
CA SER A 606 -31.93 20.45 5.54
C SER A 606 -31.61 21.71 4.75
N VAL A 607 -30.92 21.56 3.64
CA VAL A 607 -30.75 22.63 2.64
C VAL A 607 -31.96 22.62 1.73
N THR A 608 -32.88 23.53 2.00
CA THR A 608 -33.96 23.88 1.08
C THR A 608 -33.40 24.72 -0.06
N PHE A 609 -33.39 24.17 -1.28
CA PHE A 609 -33.22 24.95 -2.49
C PHE A 609 -34.51 25.71 -2.80
N GLY A 610 -34.49 27.05 -2.63
CA GLY A 610 -35.51 27.92 -3.15
C GLY A 610 -35.38 28.07 -4.66
N ASN A 611 -36.46 27.81 -5.37
CA ASN A 611 -36.64 28.15 -6.77
C ASN A 611 -36.69 29.68 -6.93
N THR A 612 -35.77 30.24 -7.71
CA THR A 612 -36.07 31.31 -8.71
C THR A 612 -34.95 31.30 -9.74
#